data_c5162228aa91f6b0337d9eab6d7c0658
#
_entry.id   c5162228aa91f6b0337d9eab6d7c0658
#
_cell.length_a   1.000
_cell.length_b   1.000
_cell.length_c   1.000
_cell.angle_alpha   90.00
_cell.angle_beta   90.00
_cell.angle_gamma   90.00
#
_symmetry.space_group_name_H-M   'P 1'
#
loop_
_entity.id
_entity.type
_entity.pdbx_description
1 polymer ?
#
loop_
_entity_poly.entity_id
_entity_poly.type
_entity_poly.pdbx_seq_one_letter_code
_entity_poly.pdbx_strand_id
1 'polypeptide(L)'
;MSSTLADRIDTTYLELTPQEQRAADFMRVHLADLAVYNATEVARLSGVSKATVSRLYRRLGFESADDLREHVRGLRAFGIPVPSEALTAHASHLEQEVANLRGALIGIDLAAPAALIAAAGRVLVMGFRNSYPMALHLRQQLVQARASVELAPQPGQSVGEDIAGLTRTDVVVLVGFRRRPETFGRIVGALQHSPARVILLTDPSGRKYARQVDQLVECPLDTVSAFDSYAAPASIIGLLASMVLAENLRDGGRRIASINETYRAMDELEGTT
;
A
#
# COMPACT_ATOMS: atom_id res chain seq x y z
N MET A 1 22.89 -7.06 -8.94
CA MET A 1 21.75 -6.26 -9.46
C MET A 1 20.94 -7.18 -10.35
N SER A 2 19.68 -7.42 -10.04
CA SER A 2 18.81 -8.25 -10.88
C SER A 2 18.44 -7.42 -12.11
N SER A 3 18.77 -7.89 -13.32
CA SER A 3 18.41 -7.23 -14.57
C SER A 3 16.88 -7.19 -14.72
N THR A 4 16.33 -6.06 -15.12
CA THR A 4 14.90 -5.95 -15.39
C THR A 4 14.49 -6.80 -16.61
N LEU A 5 13.20 -7.10 -16.75
CA LEU A 5 12.71 -7.80 -17.94
C LEU A 5 13.04 -7.02 -19.23
N ALA A 6 12.95 -5.68 -19.19
CA ALA A 6 13.32 -4.83 -20.33
C ALA A 6 14.81 -5.00 -20.67
N ASP A 7 15.70 -4.97 -19.68
CA ASP A 7 17.15 -5.17 -19.90
C ASP A 7 17.44 -6.55 -20.50
N ARG A 8 16.74 -7.60 -20.04
CA ARG A 8 16.88 -8.97 -20.58
C ARG A 8 16.42 -9.07 -22.03
N ILE A 9 15.30 -8.42 -22.36
CA ILE A 9 14.79 -8.36 -23.75
C ILE A 9 15.83 -7.61 -24.61
N ASP A 10 16.28 -6.43 -24.20
CA ASP A 10 17.22 -5.61 -24.98
C ASP A 10 18.55 -6.34 -25.23
N THR A 11 19.07 -7.04 -24.24
CA THR A 11 20.32 -7.81 -24.35
C THR A 11 20.18 -8.99 -25.31
N THR A 12 19.01 -9.64 -25.34
CA THR A 12 18.79 -10.87 -26.12
C THR A 12 18.15 -10.60 -27.50
N TYR A 13 17.67 -9.38 -27.76
CA TYR A 13 16.77 -9.04 -28.86
C TYR A 13 17.29 -9.45 -30.25
N LEU A 14 18.58 -9.21 -30.53
CA LEU A 14 19.20 -9.53 -31.82
C LEU A 14 19.34 -11.03 -32.07
N GLU A 15 19.27 -11.87 -31.05
CA GLU A 15 19.33 -13.32 -31.13
C GLU A 15 17.95 -13.96 -31.28
N LEU A 16 16.87 -13.17 -31.12
CA LEU A 16 15.50 -13.65 -31.21
C LEU A 16 15.09 -13.90 -32.68
N THR A 17 14.29 -14.92 -32.90
CA THR A 17 13.62 -15.13 -34.20
C THR A 17 12.57 -14.03 -34.44
N PRO A 18 12.17 -13.73 -35.70
CA PRO A 18 11.17 -12.67 -35.96
C PRO A 18 9.85 -12.84 -35.20
N GLN A 19 9.44 -14.07 -34.92
CA GLN A 19 8.23 -14.33 -34.12
C GLN A 19 8.45 -14.06 -32.62
N GLU A 20 9.64 -14.38 -32.11
CA GLU A 20 10.03 -14.08 -30.74
C GLU A 20 10.23 -12.58 -30.54
N GLN A 21 10.79 -11.86 -31.54
CA GLN A 21 10.89 -10.40 -31.51
C GLN A 21 9.52 -9.74 -31.43
N ARG A 22 8.54 -10.20 -32.24
CA ARG A 22 7.16 -9.72 -32.16
C ARG A 22 6.55 -9.89 -30.76
N ALA A 23 6.78 -11.04 -30.13
CA ALA A 23 6.33 -11.27 -28.78
C ALA A 23 7.10 -10.41 -27.76
N ALA A 24 8.41 -10.23 -27.95
CA ALA A 24 9.24 -9.39 -27.11
C ALA A 24 8.84 -7.90 -27.19
N ASP A 25 8.54 -7.40 -28.39
CA ASP A 25 8.04 -6.04 -28.60
C ASP A 25 6.71 -5.82 -27.89
N PHE A 26 5.78 -6.78 -28.03
CA PHE A 26 4.51 -6.77 -27.29
C PHE A 26 4.77 -6.73 -25.78
N MET A 27 5.66 -7.57 -25.27
CA MET A 27 6.00 -7.63 -23.85
C MET A 27 6.63 -6.32 -23.34
N ARG A 28 7.46 -5.65 -24.16
CA ARG A 28 8.05 -4.34 -23.81
C ARG A 28 7.00 -3.25 -23.63
N VAL A 29 6.03 -3.22 -24.53
CA VAL A 29 4.92 -2.26 -24.49
C VAL A 29 3.99 -2.55 -23.31
N HIS A 30 3.73 -3.81 -23.02
CA HIS A 30 2.75 -4.27 -22.03
C HIS A 30 3.38 -4.84 -20.74
N LEU A 31 4.56 -4.34 -20.33
CA LEU A 31 5.29 -4.85 -19.16
C LEU A 31 4.43 -4.90 -17.89
N ALA A 32 3.54 -3.92 -17.71
CA ALA A 32 2.64 -3.86 -16.57
C ALA A 32 1.60 -4.99 -16.58
N ASP A 33 1.09 -5.32 -17.77
CA ASP A 33 0.00 -6.28 -17.95
C ASP A 33 0.52 -7.73 -17.85
N LEU A 34 1.81 -7.93 -18.07
CA LEU A 34 2.45 -9.25 -17.91
C LEU A 34 2.33 -9.82 -16.49
N ALA A 35 2.07 -8.97 -15.48
CA ALA A 35 1.78 -9.43 -14.12
C ALA A 35 0.47 -10.24 -14.02
N VAL A 36 -0.44 -10.09 -14.99
CA VAL A 36 -1.76 -10.75 -15.03
C VAL A 36 -1.92 -11.68 -16.24
N TYR A 37 -1.29 -11.38 -17.38
CA TYR A 37 -1.42 -12.19 -18.59
C TYR A 37 -0.77 -13.58 -18.43
N ASN A 38 -1.50 -14.60 -18.86
CA ASN A 38 -0.93 -15.93 -19.04
C ASN A 38 -0.29 -16.07 -20.43
N ALA A 39 0.50 -17.14 -20.65
CA ALA A 39 1.21 -17.36 -21.92
C ALA A 39 0.28 -17.45 -23.15
N THR A 40 -0.99 -17.87 -22.96
CA THR A 40 -1.98 -17.95 -24.04
C THR A 40 -2.49 -16.57 -24.42
N GLU A 41 -2.69 -15.70 -23.45
CA GLU A 41 -3.09 -14.30 -23.66
C GLU A 41 -1.99 -13.52 -24.37
N VAL A 42 -0.74 -13.63 -23.89
CA VAL A 42 0.43 -13.01 -24.54
C VAL A 42 0.55 -13.51 -26.01
N ALA A 43 0.39 -14.81 -26.25
CA ALA A 43 0.44 -15.38 -27.60
C ALA A 43 -0.66 -14.81 -28.51
N ARG A 44 -1.90 -14.75 -28.00
CA ARG A 44 -3.05 -14.21 -28.74
C ARG A 44 -2.88 -12.72 -29.06
N LEU A 45 -2.47 -11.92 -28.07
CA LEU A 45 -2.34 -10.46 -28.20
C LEU A 45 -1.14 -10.07 -29.06
N SER A 46 -0.03 -10.79 -29.00
CA SER A 46 1.16 -10.56 -29.83
C SER A 46 1.06 -11.20 -31.23
N GLY A 47 0.03 -11.99 -31.50
CA GLY A 47 -0.17 -12.66 -32.79
C GLY A 47 0.83 -13.76 -33.08
N VAL A 48 1.35 -14.47 -32.06
CA VAL A 48 2.29 -15.58 -32.20
C VAL A 48 1.75 -16.86 -31.55
N SER A 49 2.43 -17.98 -31.73
CA SER A 49 2.04 -19.23 -31.09
C SER A 49 2.41 -19.25 -29.61
N LYS A 50 1.63 -19.99 -28.80
CA LYS A 50 1.97 -20.23 -27.38
C LYS A 50 3.35 -20.86 -27.21
N ALA A 51 3.75 -21.74 -28.16
CA ALA A 51 5.07 -22.34 -28.14
C ALA A 51 6.20 -21.32 -28.35
N THR A 52 5.97 -20.29 -29.18
CA THR A 52 6.90 -19.19 -29.38
C THR A 52 7.07 -18.38 -28.09
N VAL A 53 5.96 -18.04 -27.42
CA VAL A 53 5.99 -17.32 -26.14
C VAL A 53 6.73 -18.13 -25.07
N SER A 54 6.47 -19.42 -24.95
CA SER A 54 7.15 -20.30 -23.98
C SER A 54 8.67 -20.46 -24.27
N ARG A 55 9.08 -20.39 -25.52
CA ARG A 55 10.51 -20.37 -25.88
C ARG A 55 11.14 -19.04 -25.53
N LEU A 56 10.46 -17.94 -25.83
CA LEU A 56 10.92 -16.60 -25.47
C LEU A 56 11.14 -16.48 -23.96
N TYR A 57 10.20 -16.93 -23.13
CA TYR A 57 10.36 -16.89 -21.67
C TYR A 57 11.65 -17.59 -21.23
N ARG A 58 11.94 -18.81 -21.75
CA ARG A 58 13.17 -19.54 -21.42
C ARG A 58 14.42 -18.80 -21.89
N ARG A 59 14.40 -18.15 -23.05
CA ARG A 59 15.52 -17.33 -23.54
C ARG A 59 15.77 -16.12 -22.66
N LEU A 60 14.70 -15.54 -22.10
CA LEU A 60 14.78 -14.43 -21.15
C LEU A 60 15.12 -14.88 -19.72
N GLY A 61 15.34 -16.20 -19.50
CA GLY A 61 15.75 -16.76 -18.21
C GLY A 61 14.60 -17.01 -17.24
N PHE A 62 13.39 -17.23 -17.77
CA PHE A 62 12.21 -17.63 -16.97
C PHE A 62 11.80 -19.06 -17.27
N GLU A 63 11.54 -19.84 -16.23
CA GLU A 63 11.12 -21.25 -16.41
C GLU A 63 9.68 -21.36 -16.94
N SER A 64 8.82 -20.42 -16.55
CA SER A 64 7.39 -20.43 -16.87
C SER A 64 6.79 -19.04 -16.97
N ALA A 65 5.52 -18.95 -17.41
CA ALA A 65 4.75 -17.71 -17.34
C ALA A 65 4.49 -17.26 -15.90
N ASP A 66 4.42 -18.19 -14.95
CA ASP A 66 4.24 -17.89 -13.53
C ASP A 66 5.49 -17.25 -12.95
N ASP A 67 6.66 -17.76 -13.27
CA ASP A 67 7.96 -17.22 -12.88
C ASP A 67 8.15 -15.79 -13.42
N LEU A 68 7.81 -15.56 -14.70
CA LEU A 68 7.80 -14.22 -15.27
C LEU A 68 6.83 -13.29 -14.52
N ARG A 69 5.60 -13.75 -14.24
CA ARG A 69 4.61 -12.93 -13.50
C ARG A 69 5.09 -12.60 -12.11
N GLU A 70 5.70 -13.54 -11.41
CA GLU A 70 6.27 -13.32 -10.09
C GLU A 70 7.43 -12.33 -10.12
N HIS A 71 8.30 -12.42 -11.13
CA HIS A 71 9.36 -11.45 -11.36
C HIS A 71 8.81 -10.04 -11.60
N VAL A 72 7.82 -9.87 -12.48
CA VAL A 72 7.19 -8.57 -12.77
C VAL A 72 6.45 -8.02 -11.53
N ARG A 73 5.77 -8.87 -10.77
CA ARG A 73 5.17 -8.49 -9.48
C ARG A 73 6.23 -8.09 -8.46
N GLY A 74 7.36 -8.79 -8.43
CA GLY A 74 8.51 -8.47 -7.59
C GLY A 74 9.07 -7.08 -7.90
N LEU A 75 9.24 -6.73 -9.18
CA LEU A 75 9.69 -5.40 -9.61
C LEU A 75 8.73 -4.30 -9.11
N ARG A 76 7.42 -4.52 -9.21
CA ARG A 76 6.42 -3.61 -8.64
C ARG A 76 6.52 -3.53 -7.11
N ALA A 77 6.74 -4.65 -6.43
CA ALA A 77 6.92 -4.67 -4.99
C ALA A 77 8.16 -3.88 -4.54
N PHE A 78 9.23 -3.86 -5.37
CA PHE A 78 10.40 -2.99 -5.18
C PHE A 78 10.16 -1.55 -5.67
N GLY A 79 8.98 -1.28 -6.26
CA GLY A 79 8.57 0.04 -6.70
C GLY A 79 9.32 0.55 -7.93
N ILE A 80 9.77 -0.35 -8.76
CA ILE A 80 10.29 0.00 -10.08
C ILE A 80 9.08 0.34 -10.97
N PRO A 81 8.97 1.56 -11.52
CA PRO A 81 7.91 1.89 -12.44
C PRO A 81 7.97 0.98 -13.67
N VAL A 82 6.85 0.33 -13.98
CA VAL A 82 6.74 -0.48 -15.19
C VAL A 82 5.97 0.35 -16.21
N PRO A 83 6.60 0.83 -17.30
CA PRO A 83 5.90 1.58 -18.34
C PRO A 83 4.76 0.75 -18.94
N SER A 84 3.61 1.38 -19.14
CA SER A 84 2.43 0.78 -19.78
C SER A 84 1.83 1.83 -20.71
N GLU A 85 1.34 1.42 -21.87
CA GLU A 85 0.52 2.30 -22.72
C GLU A 85 -0.77 2.74 -22.02
N ALA A 86 -1.22 1.98 -21.00
CA ALA A 86 -2.33 2.34 -20.15
C ALA A 86 -2.07 3.59 -19.27
N LEU A 87 -0.85 4.16 -19.26
CA LEU A 87 -0.54 5.38 -18.50
C LEU A 87 -1.46 6.57 -18.84
N THR A 88 -2.08 6.57 -20.00
CA THR A 88 -3.01 7.60 -20.47
C THR A 88 -4.48 7.14 -20.50
N ALA A 89 -4.75 5.88 -20.19
CA ALA A 89 -6.11 5.32 -20.25
C ALA A 89 -6.84 5.56 -18.91
N HIS A 90 -7.48 6.72 -18.77
CA HIS A 90 -8.26 7.08 -17.56
C HIS A 90 -9.33 6.04 -17.21
N ALA A 91 -9.96 5.41 -18.22
CA ALA A 91 -10.96 4.37 -18.00
C ALA A 91 -10.37 3.13 -17.30
N SER A 92 -9.25 2.62 -17.78
CA SER A 92 -8.56 1.47 -17.15
C SER A 92 -8.04 1.81 -15.75
N HIS A 93 -7.59 3.05 -15.54
CA HIS A 93 -7.21 3.52 -14.21
C HIS A 93 -8.42 3.50 -13.26
N LEU A 94 -9.57 4.06 -13.68
CA LEU A 94 -10.79 4.06 -12.88
C LEU A 94 -11.27 2.64 -12.57
N GLU A 95 -11.28 1.74 -13.55
CA GLU A 95 -11.65 0.34 -13.33
C GLU A 95 -10.77 -0.35 -12.28
N GLN A 96 -9.46 -0.12 -12.34
CA GLN A 96 -8.52 -0.65 -11.35
C GLN A 96 -8.76 -0.06 -9.95
N GLU A 97 -8.99 1.27 -9.85
CA GLU A 97 -9.29 1.90 -8.56
C GLU A 97 -10.60 1.37 -7.95
N VAL A 98 -11.63 1.19 -8.76
CA VAL A 98 -12.89 0.59 -8.30
C VAL A 98 -12.69 -0.86 -7.84
N ALA A 99 -11.88 -1.64 -8.56
CA ALA A 99 -11.54 -3.01 -8.17
C ALA A 99 -10.77 -3.04 -6.84
N ASN A 100 -9.80 -2.15 -6.65
CA ASN A 100 -9.03 -2.02 -5.41
C ASN A 100 -9.95 -1.63 -4.23
N LEU A 101 -10.80 -0.63 -4.41
CA LEU A 101 -11.74 -0.21 -3.38
C LEU A 101 -12.69 -1.34 -2.98
N ARG A 102 -13.25 -2.07 -3.94
CA ARG A 102 -14.09 -3.23 -3.68
C ARG A 102 -13.32 -4.34 -2.93
N GLY A 103 -12.13 -4.68 -3.41
CA GLY A 103 -11.28 -5.71 -2.78
C GLY A 103 -10.82 -5.33 -1.37
N ALA A 104 -10.62 -4.03 -1.12
CA ALA A 104 -10.21 -3.52 0.17
C ALA A 104 -11.37 -3.44 1.19
N LEU A 105 -12.58 -3.10 0.75
CA LEU A 105 -13.70 -2.80 1.64
C LEU A 105 -14.69 -3.96 1.81
N ILE A 106 -14.78 -4.88 0.83
CA ILE A 106 -15.65 -6.05 0.95
C ILE A 106 -15.01 -7.08 1.88
N GLY A 107 -15.66 -7.32 3.01
CA GLY A 107 -15.24 -8.33 3.99
C GLY A 107 -14.10 -7.90 4.91
N ILE A 108 -13.68 -6.63 4.88
CA ILE A 108 -12.70 -6.13 5.85
C ILE A 108 -13.35 -6.03 7.24
N ASP A 109 -12.65 -6.54 8.24
CA ASP A 109 -13.04 -6.35 9.64
C ASP A 109 -12.20 -5.21 10.25
N LEU A 110 -12.83 -4.08 10.50
CA LEU A 110 -12.23 -2.93 11.18
C LEU A 110 -12.78 -2.74 12.60
N ALA A 111 -13.69 -3.60 13.08
CA ALA A 111 -14.29 -3.45 14.41
C ALA A 111 -13.24 -3.60 15.51
N ALA A 112 -12.43 -4.64 15.47
CA ALA A 112 -11.38 -4.85 16.46
C ALA A 112 -10.30 -3.75 16.43
N PRO A 113 -9.74 -3.32 15.27
CA PRO A 113 -8.87 -2.17 15.20
C PRO A 113 -9.51 -0.88 15.74
N ALA A 114 -10.77 -0.59 15.39
CA ALA A 114 -11.47 0.61 15.86
C ALA A 114 -11.66 0.62 17.38
N ALA A 115 -12.10 -0.50 17.95
CA ALA A 115 -12.26 -0.63 19.40
C ALA A 115 -10.94 -0.47 20.15
N LEU A 116 -9.84 -1.05 19.66
CA LEU A 116 -8.51 -0.87 20.24
C LEU A 116 -8.09 0.60 20.23
N ILE A 117 -8.23 1.28 19.09
CA ILE A 117 -7.90 2.70 18.97
C ILE A 117 -8.78 3.55 19.89
N ALA A 118 -10.09 3.28 19.94
CA ALA A 118 -11.02 4.04 20.76
C ALA A 118 -10.71 3.93 22.27
N ALA A 119 -10.34 2.73 22.74
CA ALA A 119 -10.05 2.45 24.14
C ALA A 119 -8.62 2.86 24.58
N ALA A 120 -7.72 3.19 23.66
CA ALA A 120 -6.34 3.48 23.98
C ALA A 120 -6.16 4.72 24.87
N GLY A 121 -5.18 4.73 25.77
CA GLY A 121 -4.74 5.93 26.47
C GLY A 121 -4.09 6.93 25.50
N ARG A 122 -3.19 6.43 24.65
CA ARG A 122 -2.50 7.17 23.60
C ARG A 122 -2.49 6.33 22.31
N VAL A 123 -2.63 6.97 21.16
CA VAL A 123 -2.43 6.35 19.84
C VAL A 123 -1.20 6.96 19.19
N LEU A 124 -0.22 6.11 18.87
CA LEU A 124 0.96 6.49 18.11
C LEU A 124 0.81 5.98 16.68
N VAL A 125 0.62 6.89 15.75
CA VAL A 125 0.55 6.55 14.31
C VAL A 125 1.95 6.66 13.73
N MET A 126 2.45 5.58 13.14
CA MET A 126 3.78 5.53 12.56
C MET A 126 3.74 5.28 11.06
N GLY A 127 4.58 5.95 10.29
CA GLY A 127 4.75 5.71 8.87
C GLY A 127 6.10 6.18 8.35
N PHE A 128 6.56 5.54 7.26
CA PHE A 128 7.85 5.84 6.67
C PHE A 128 7.72 6.01 5.17
N ARG A 129 8.52 6.90 4.57
CA ARG A 129 8.53 7.16 3.13
C ARG A 129 7.10 7.48 2.63
N ASN A 130 6.61 6.79 1.59
CA ASN A 130 5.25 7.00 1.05
C ASN A 130 4.12 6.56 2.00
N SER A 131 4.40 5.78 3.02
CA SER A 131 3.42 5.47 4.06
C SER A 131 3.25 6.60 5.09
N TYR A 132 4.22 7.53 5.17
CA TYR A 132 4.14 8.67 6.11
C TYR A 132 2.96 9.61 5.80
N PRO A 133 2.70 10.03 4.55
CA PRO A 133 1.49 10.81 4.23
C PRO A 133 0.20 10.11 4.66
N MET A 134 0.11 8.78 4.54
CA MET A 134 -1.06 8.02 4.98
C MET A 134 -1.17 7.96 6.51
N ALA A 135 -0.04 7.82 7.20
CA ALA A 135 0.01 7.90 8.66
C ALA A 135 -0.41 9.30 9.16
N LEU A 136 0.06 10.36 8.51
CA LEU A 136 -0.34 11.73 8.78
C LEU A 136 -1.85 11.92 8.54
N HIS A 137 -2.38 11.41 7.43
CA HIS A 137 -3.81 11.49 7.13
C HIS A 137 -4.65 10.77 8.20
N LEU A 138 -4.27 9.54 8.59
CA LEU A 138 -4.93 8.82 9.69
C LEU A 138 -4.88 9.62 11.00
N ARG A 139 -3.72 10.15 11.34
CA ARG A 139 -3.58 11.01 12.54
C ARG A 139 -4.54 12.19 12.49
N GLN A 140 -4.64 12.88 11.35
CA GLN A 140 -5.53 14.04 11.19
C GLN A 140 -7.01 13.67 11.31
N GLN A 141 -7.41 12.49 10.84
CA GLN A 141 -8.78 12.00 11.04
C GLN A 141 -9.02 11.66 12.53
N LEU A 142 -8.09 10.93 13.16
CA LEU A 142 -8.26 10.46 14.53
C LEU A 142 -8.25 11.59 15.58
N VAL A 143 -7.49 12.67 15.38
CA VAL A 143 -7.47 13.79 16.35
C VAL A 143 -8.81 14.51 16.46
N GLN A 144 -9.67 14.41 15.47
CA GLN A 144 -11.04 14.90 15.55
C GLN A 144 -11.92 13.97 16.38
N ALA A 145 -11.73 12.66 16.28
CA ALA A 145 -12.53 11.65 16.98
C ALA A 145 -12.10 11.49 18.46
N ARG A 146 -10.80 11.67 18.77
CA ARG A 146 -10.25 11.45 20.10
C ARG A 146 -9.02 12.32 20.41
N ALA A 147 -8.70 12.48 21.69
CA ALA A 147 -7.45 13.10 22.15
C ALA A 147 -6.25 12.13 22.08
N SER A 148 -5.05 12.64 22.36
CA SER A 148 -3.81 11.88 22.52
C SER A 148 -3.48 10.99 21.30
N VAL A 149 -3.44 11.60 20.11
CA VAL A 149 -3.01 10.97 18.88
C VAL A 149 -1.75 11.67 18.38
N GLU A 150 -0.66 10.91 18.31
CA GLU A 150 0.66 11.38 17.92
C GLU A 150 1.08 10.78 16.57
N LEU A 151 2.05 11.39 15.90
CA LEU A 151 2.64 10.92 14.65
C LEU A 151 4.14 10.72 14.81
N ALA A 152 4.66 9.60 14.37
CA ALA A 152 6.10 9.30 14.37
C ALA A 152 6.56 8.68 13.03
N PRO A 153 7.85 8.84 12.70
CA PRO A 153 8.75 9.82 13.30
C PRO A 153 8.37 11.24 12.94
N GLN A 154 8.70 12.19 13.81
CA GLN A 154 8.69 13.59 13.38
C GLN A 154 9.85 13.84 12.40
N PRO A 155 9.76 14.83 11.49
CA PRO A 155 10.83 15.14 10.56
C PRO A 155 12.18 15.33 11.26
N GLY A 156 13.19 14.58 10.81
CA GLY A 156 14.54 14.63 11.39
C GLY A 156 14.74 13.81 12.68
N GLN A 157 13.72 13.10 13.16
CA GLN A 157 13.82 12.26 14.37
C GLN A 157 13.83 10.76 14.04
N SER A 158 14.29 9.95 14.99
CA SER A 158 14.18 8.50 14.98
C SER A 158 12.94 8.04 15.76
N VAL A 159 12.68 6.74 15.82
CA VAL A 159 11.53 6.17 16.54
C VAL A 159 11.91 5.47 17.84
N GLY A 160 13.18 5.50 18.20
CA GLY A 160 13.68 4.76 19.38
C GLY A 160 13.05 5.26 20.68
N GLU A 161 12.99 6.58 20.84
CA GLU A 161 12.41 7.25 22.00
C GLU A 161 10.91 7.03 22.08
N ASP A 162 10.22 7.07 20.92
CA ASP A 162 8.77 6.83 20.83
C ASP A 162 8.44 5.39 21.27
N ILE A 163 9.22 4.39 20.79
CA ILE A 163 9.00 2.99 21.13
C ILE A 163 9.34 2.72 22.61
N ALA A 164 10.43 3.30 23.13
CA ALA A 164 10.84 3.12 24.52
C ALA A 164 9.83 3.70 25.53
N GLY A 165 9.07 4.73 25.12
CA GLY A 165 8.02 5.36 25.92
C GLY A 165 6.66 4.67 25.87
N LEU A 166 6.50 3.55 25.17
CA LEU A 166 5.22 2.86 25.04
C LEU A 166 4.79 2.15 26.34
N THR A 167 3.50 2.19 26.61
CA THR A 167 2.85 1.56 27.77
C THR A 167 1.78 0.55 27.35
N ARG A 168 1.22 -0.19 28.30
CA ARG A 168 0.16 -1.18 28.05
C ARG A 168 -1.17 -0.55 27.60
N THR A 169 -1.36 0.71 27.84
CA THR A 169 -2.56 1.46 27.43
C THR A 169 -2.43 2.08 26.06
N ASP A 170 -1.25 2.00 25.45
CA ASP A 170 -0.99 2.61 24.15
C ASP A 170 -1.32 1.66 23.00
N VAL A 171 -1.72 2.24 21.90
CA VAL A 171 -1.90 1.54 20.62
C VAL A 171 -1.00 2.19 19.58
N VAL A 172 -0.22 1.37 18.90
CA VAL A 172 0.58 1.79 17.74
C VAL A 172 -0.16 1.40 16.47
N VAL A 173 -0.44 2.36 15.59
CA VAL A 173 -0.92 2.10 14.24
C VAL A 173 0.24 2.30 13.28
N LEU A 174 0.89 1.20 12.89
CA LEU A 174 2.01 1.21 11.96
C LEU A 174 1.50 1.13 10.52
N VAL A 175 1.71 2.19 9.75
CA VAL A 175 1.40 2.22 8.32
C VAL A 175 2.63 1.81 7.53
N GLY A 176 2.56 0.65 6.89
CA GLY A 176 3.71 0.03 6.24
C GLY A 176 3.36 -0.62 4.91
N PHE A 177 3.09 0.20 3.89
CA PHE A 177 2.91 -0.27 2.52
C PHE A 177 4.24 -0.59 1.84
N ARG A 178 4.21 -1.28 0.72
CA ARG A 178 5.42 -1.68 -0.04
C ARG A 178 6.37 -0.49 -0.24
N ARG A 179 7.65 -0.80 -0.52
CA ARG A 179 8.82 0.11 -0.43
C ARG A 179 9.13 0.56 1.00
N ARG A 180 8.95 -0.35 1.96
CA ARG A 180 9.34 -0.14 3.34
C ARG A 180 10.86 0.09 3.45
N PRO A 181 11.34 0.90 4.41
CA PRO A 181 12.77 1.00 4.68
C PRO A 181 13.32 -0.36 5.16
N GLU A 182 14.60 -0.61 4.96
CA GLU A 182 15.26 -1.85 5.42
C GLU A 182 15.10 -2.10 6.91
N THR A 183 15.01 -1.03 7.70
CA THR A 183 14.80 -1.07 9.15
C THR A 183 13.40 -1.50 9.56
N PHE A 184 12.43 -1.55 8.63
CA PHE A 184 11.02 -1.77 8.96
C PHE A 184 10.79 -3.07 9.75
N GLY A 185 11.43 -4.17 9.34
CA GLY A 185 11.31 -5.44 10.07
C GLY A 185 11.86 -5.37 11.51
N ARG A 186 12.91 -4.57 11.73
CA ARG A 186 13.44 -4.32 13.08
C ARG A 186 12.49 -3.49 13.93
N ILE A 187 11.82 -2.52 13.33
CA ILE A 187 10.78 -1.71 13.99
C ILE A 187 9.60 -2.59 14.39
N VAL A 188 9.09 -3.46 13.49
CA VAL A 188 8.03 -4.42 13.83
C VAL A 188 8.46 -5.33 14.98
N GLY A 189 9.71 -5.84 14.96
CA GLY A 189 10.24 -6.67 16.04
C GLY A 189 10.32 -5.91 17.38
N ALA A 190 10.74 -4.65 17.38
CA ALA A 190 10.78 -3.82 18.58
C ALA A 190 9.36 -3.56 19.12
N LEU A 191 8.41 -3.26 18.26
CA LEU A 191 7.00 -3.07 18.64
C LEU A 191 6.36 -4.35 19.18
N GLN A 192 6.67 -5.51 18.63
CA GLN A 192 6.22 -6.82 19.13
C GLN A 192 6.64 -7.06 20.58
N HIS A 193 7.83 -6.58 20.98
CA HIS A 193 8.37 -6.71 22.33
C HIS A 193 7.96 -5.55 23.26
N SER A 194 7.29 -4.52 22.74
CA SER A 194 6.77 -3.42 23.53
C SER A 194 5.51 -3.84 24.29
N PRO A 195 5.11 -3.12 25.34
CA PRO A 195 3.87 -3.42 26.05
C PRO A 195 2.60 -2.97 25.29
N ALA A 196 2.73 -2.15 24.24
CA ALA A 196 1.60 -1.59 23.50
C ALA A 196 0.95 -2.62 22.55
N ARG A 197 -0.30 -2.36 22.18
CA ARG A 197 -0.97 -3.13 21.11
C ARG A 197 -0.59 -2.56 19.76
N VAL A 198 -0.42 -3.42 18.77
CA VAL A 198 0.07 -3.04 17.43
C VAL A 198 -0.95 -3.39 16.37
N ILE A 199 -1.34 -2.40 15.58
CA ILE A 199 -2.16 -2.54 14.38
C ILE A 199 -1.25 -2.22 13.18
N LEU A 200 -1.15 -3.13 12.21
CA LEU A 200 -0.39 -2.91 10.97
C LEU A 200 -1.36 -2.68 9.80
N LEU A 201 -1.34 -1.47 9.24
CA LEU A 201 -1.93 -1.16 7.95
C LEU A 201 -0.91 -1.45 6.85
N THR A 202 -1.22 -2.36 5.91
CA THR A 202 -0.24 -2.83 4.94
C THR A 202 -0.87 -3.31 3.63
N ASP A 203 -0.04 -3.53 2.62
CA ASP A 203 -0.38 -4.25 1.40
C ASP A 203 -0.09 -5.77 1.56
N PRO A 204 -0.51 -6.63 0.61
CA PRO A 204 -0.30 -8.08 0.69
C PRO A 204 1.13 -8.51 1.00
N SER A 205 2.16 -7.74 0.59
CA SER A 205 3.56 -8.05 0.89
C SER A 205 3.93 -7.90 2.38
N GLY A 206 3.05 -7.31 3.18
CA GLY A 206 3.20 -7.19 4.63
C GLY A 206 2.64 -8.36 5.44
N ARG A 207 1.95 -9.33 4.83
CA ARG A 207 1.41 -10.53 5.50
C ARG A 207 2.45 -11.29 6.32
N LYS A 208 3.71 -11.22 5.94
CA LYS A 208 4.82 -11.84 6.67
C LYS A 208 4.95 -11.35 8.12
N TYR A 209 4.40 -10.20 8.45
CA TYR A 209 4.41 -9.62 9.80
C TYR A 209 3.14 -9.95 10.61
N ALA A 210 2.16 -10.68 10.05
CA ALA A 210 0.87 -10.95 10.71
C ALA A 210 0.98 -11.58 12.09
N ARG A 211 2.02 -12.42 12.32
CA ARG A 211 2.24 -13.07 13.62
C ARG A 211 2.96 -12.19 14.65
N GLN A 212 3.37 -10.99 14.27
CA GLN A 212 4.14 -10.06 15.09
C GLN A 212 3.32 -8.85 15.53
N VAL A 213 2.07 -8.76 15.11
CA VAL A 213 1.15 -7.67 15.40
C VAL A 213 -0.19 -8.20 15.92
N ASP A 214 -0.92 -7.38 16.67
CA ASP A 214 -2.22 -7.78 17.22
C ASP A 214 -3.32 -7.77 16.17
N GLN A 215 -3.29 -6.81 15.24
CA GLN A 215 -4.23 -6.68 14.14
C GLN A 215 -3.49 -6.36 12.85
N LEU A 216 -3.90 -6.99 11.76
CA LEU A 216 -3.39 -6.69 10.43
C LEU A 216 -4.54 -6.25 9.54
N VAL A 217 -4.43 -5.06 8.97
CA VAL A 217 -5.38 -4.49 8.01
C VAL A 217 -4.68 -4.41 6.67
N GLU A 218 -5.15 -5.22 5.74
CA GLU A 218 -4.55 -5.32 4.41
C GLU A 218 -5.36 -4.53 3.38
N CYS A 219 -4.68 -3.80 2.51
CA CYS A 219 -5.30 -3.18 1.37
C CYS A 219 -4.41 -3.23 0.12
N PRO A 220 -5.00 -3.42 -1.06
CA PRO A 220 -4.27 -3.44 -2.31
C PRO A 220 -3.79 -2.02 -2.69
N LEU A 221 -2.64 -1.98 -3.38
CA LEU A 221 -2.07 -0.75 -3.95
C LEU A 221 -1.90 -0.86 -5.46
N ASP A 222 -2.50 -1.87 -6.06
CA ASP A 222 -2.30 -2.17 -7.48
C ASP A 222 -2.85 -1.05 -8.34
N THR A 223 -2.19 -0.82 -9.47
CA THR A 223 -2.53 0.26 -10.38
C THR A 223 -2.07 -0.10 -11.79
N VAL A 224 -2.71 0.47 -12.78
CA VAL A 224 -2.24 0.45 -14.17
C VAL A 224 -1.19 1.53 -14.43
N SER A 225 -1.00 2.47 -13.48
CA SER A 225 0.00 3.53 -13.61
C SER A 225 1.38 3.08 -13.10
N ALA A 226 2.40 3.91 -13.34
CA ALA A 226 3.77 3.67 -12.89
C ALA A 226 3.93 3.73 -11.35
N PHE A 227 3.00 4.37 -10.65
CA PHE A 227 3.06 4.59 -9.20
C PHE A 227 1.95 3.83 -8.48
N ASP A 228 2.21 3.46 -7.22
CA ASP A 228 1.21 2.82 -6.36
C ASP A 228 0.00 3.74 -6.13
N SER A 229 -1.20 3.15 -6.12
CA SER A 229 -2.40 3.89 -5.73
C SER A 229 -2.60 3.85 -4.22
N TYR A 230 -2.95 4.99 -3.66
CA TYR A 230 -3.32 5.14 -2.24
C TYR A 230 -4.81 5.46 -2.04
N ALA A 231 -5.65 5.30 -3.06
CA ALA A 231 -7.10 5.54 -2.96
C ALA A 231 -7.76 4.56 -1.97
N ALA A 232 -7.46 3.27 -2.08
CA ALA A 232 -7.98 2.26 -1.16
C ALA A 232 -7.47 2.45 0.28
N PRO A 233 -6.17 2.68 0.55
CA PRO A 233 -5.67 3.09 1.86
C PRO A 233 -6.39 4.30 2.45
N ALA A 234 -6.58 5.37 1.68
CA ALA A 234 -7.27 6.57 2.16
C ALA A 234 -8.73 6.29 2.54
N SER A 235 -9.43 5.47 1.75
CA SER A 235 -10.81 5.05 2.05
C SER A 235 -10.90 4.22 3.33
N ILE A 236 -9.98 3.26 3.55
CA ILE A 236 -9.90 2.48 4.79
C ILE A 236 -9.64 3.39 5.99
N ILE A 237 -8.72 4.36 5.86
CA ILE A 237 -8.41 5.32 6.92
C ILE A 237 -9.65 6.12 7.31
N GLY A 238 -10.40 6.63 6.34
CA GLY A 238 -11.64 7.37 6.60
C GLY A 238 -12.70 6.52 7.31
N LEU A 239 -12.87 5.26 6.86
CA LEU A 239 -13.81 4.32 7.48
C LEU A 239 -13.37 3.96 8.92
N LEU A 240 -12.10 3.64 9.12
CA LEU A 240 -11.55 3.33 10.44
C LEU A 240 -11.74 4.49 11.43
N ALA A 241 -11.44 5.72 11.01
CA ALA A 241 -11.63 6.90 11.85
C ALA A 241 -13.11 7.14 12.19
N SER A 242 -14.01 6.90 11.23
CA SER A 242 -15.47 6.99 11.45
C SER A 242 -15.95 5.93 12.46
N MET A 243 -15.41 4.71 12.39
CA MET A 243 -15.73 3.64 13.35
C MET A 243 -15.18 3.96 14.74
N VAL A 244 -13.97 4.52 14.86
CA VAL A 244 -13.41 4.99 16.13
C VAL A 244 -14.29 6.08 16.75
N LEU A 245 -14.82 7.02 15.94
CA LEU A 245 -15.77 8.03 16.41
C LEU A 245 -17.07 7.38 16.90
N ALA A 246 -17.57 6.37 16.22
CA ALA A 246 -18.79 5.67 16.58
C ALA A 246 -18.68 4.90 17.92
N GLU A 247 -17.51 4.34 18.24
CA GLU A 247 -17.23 3.67 19.52
C GLU A 247 -17.41 4.62 20.73
N ASN A 248 -17.11 5.92 20.57
CA ASN A 248 -17.18 6.94 21.61
C ASN A 248 -17.94 8.19 21.11
N LEU A 249 -19.10 7.99 20.48
CA LEU A 249 -19.82 9.04 19.76
C LEU A 249 -20.09 10.30 20.60
N ARG A 250 -20.43 10.13 21.90
CA ARG A 250 -20.71 11.25 22.80
C ARG A 250 -19.49 12.11 23.06
N ASP A 251 -18.36 11.50 23.35
CA ASP A 251 -17.12 12.20 23.67
C ASP A 251 -16.45 12.76 22.40
N GLY A 252 -16.47 12.00 21.32
CA GLY A 252 -16.03 12.45 20.01
C GLY A 252 -16.86 13.60 19.47
N GLY A 253 -18.17 13.56 19.62
CA GLY A 253 -19.06 14.66 19.24
C GLY A 253 -18.76 15.95 20.02
N ARG A 254 -18.55 15.86 21.34
CA ARG A 254 -18.14 17.00 22.17
C ARG A 254 -16.79 17.57 21.74
N ARG A 255 -15.84 16.68 21.41
CA ARG A 255 -14.52 17.09 20.93
C ARG A 255 -14.59 17.83 19.60
N ILE A 256 -15.35 17.33 18.63
CA ILE A 256 -15.56 17.99 17.34
C ILE A 256 -16.16 19.38 17.53
N ALA A 257 -17.16 19.51 18.41
CA ALA A 257 -17.77 20.79 18.73
C ALA A 257 -16.75 21.78 19.31
N SER A 258 -15.92 21.35 20.27
CA SER A 258 -14.87 22.17 20.89
C SER A 258 -13.79 22.58 19.87
N ILE A 259 -13.38 21.68 18.97
CA ILE A 259 -12.42 22.01 17.89
C ILE A 259 -13.01 23.08 16.97
N ASN A 260 -14.28 22.94 16.55
CA ASN A 260 -14.94 23.91 15.69
C ASN A 260 -15.11 25.29 16.37
N GLU A 261 -15.36 25.29 17.65
CA GLU A 261 -15.41 26.54 18.44
C GLU A 261 -14.05 27.24 18.50
N THR A 262 -12.98 26.46 18.68
CA THR A 262 -11.61 26.97 18.65
C THR A 262 -11.26 27.54 17.28
N TYR A 263 -11.58 26.85 16.19
CA TYR A 263 -11.35 27.36 14.83
C TYR A 263 -12.08 28.70 14.59
N ARG A 264 -13.32 28.82 15.04
CA ARG A 264 -14.06 30.09 14.93
C ARG A 264 -13.41 31.20 15.75
N ALA A 265 -12.97 30.91 16.97
CA ALA A 265 -12.34 31.88 17.84
C ALA A 265 -10.98 32.39 17.30
N MET A 266 -10.33 31.58 16.47
CA MET A 266 -9.02 31.88 15.86
C MET A 266 -9.12 32.39 14.41
N ASP A 267 -10.32 32.46 13.84
CA ASP A 267 -10.56 32.76 12.43
C ASP A 267 -9.71 31.84 11.47
N GLU A 268 -9.53 30.57 11.88
CA GLU A 268 -8.61 29.64 11.19
C GLU A 268 -9.22 29.02 9.93
N LEU A 269 -10.54 29.01 9.83
CA LEU A 269 -11.27 28.49 8.66
C LEU A 269 -12.03 29.62 7.97
N GLU A 270 -12.08 29.55 6.62
CA GLU A 270 -12.97 30.41 5.85
C GLU A 270 -14.40 30.29 6.40
N GLY A 271 -15.05 31.42 6.68
CA GLY A 271 -16.36 31.46 7.30
C GLY A 271 -17.38 30.72 6.46
N THR A 272 -17.99 29.69 7.01
CA THR A 272 -19.28 29.19 6.53
C THR A 272 -20.32 30.26 6.87
N THR A 273 -20.65 31.10 5.89
CA THR A 273 -21.82 31.97 5.91
C THR A 273 -23.09 31.14 6.02
#